data_d400e38dd08c338f3d7482ea970c97a0
#
_entry.id   d400e38dd08c338f3d7482ea970c97a0
#
_cell.length_a   1.000
_cell.length_b   1.000
_cell.length_c   1.000
_cell.angle_alpha   90.00
_cell.angle_beta   90.00
_cell.angle_gamma   90.00
#
_symmetry.space_group_name_H-M   'P 1'
#
loop_
_entity.id
_entity.type
_entity.pdbx_description
1 polymer ?
#
loop_
_entity_poly.entity_id
_entity_poly.type
_entity_poly.pdbx_seq_one_letter_code
_entity_poly.pdbx_strand_id
1 'polypeptide(L)'
;MRTMHSLILLIYCAILFMAGCQGVPEVVRTDSASEQPPEQEQPMPPASEIIPFVRSHVVGYSVENRPIECIEIGRGEDVILIIASVHGNEWAGTPIARQLSQYLQAFYDLSEGRKILIMPAANPDGMANNTRHNTNGVDLNRNFPAENRVNNAEFGYAEFSEPETRAIDRVIRRHMPDRIISIHQPLTCIDYDGPGAEALARHMAECSVLPVRKLGPRPGSMGSYCGIDMGIPIITLELPQEASQLPPDWLWTFYGKLLVASVIYPEDGCMKKPGTPVTDPADDGI
;
A
#
# COMPACT_ATOMS: atom_id res chain seq x y z
N MET A 1 36.64 -11.84 -40.08
CA MET A 1 36.33 -12.17 -41.50
C MET A 1 34.85 -12.02 -41.73
N ARG A 2 34.55 -11.14 -42.67
CA ARG A 2 33.33 -10.94 -43.48
C ARG A 2 32.05 -10.58 -42.74
N THR A 3 31.63 -9.29 -42.65
CA THR A 3 31.11 -8.37 -43.73
C THR A 3 29.90 -9.01 -44.44
N MET A 4 28.73 -8.39 -44.51
CA MET A 4 28.42 -7.26 -45.39
C MET A 4 26.86 -7.14 -45.41
N HIS A 5 26.32 -5.96 -45.29
CA HIS A 5 25.74 -5.09 -46.35
C HIS A 5 24.45 -5.66 -46.92
N SER A 6 23.36 -5.01 -47.09
CA SER A 6 23.01 -3.76 -47.76
C SER A 6 21.49 -3.82 -47.96
N LEU A 7 20.81 -2.80 -47.94
CA LEU A 7 20.56 -1.62 -48.75
C LEU A 7 19.24 -1.68 -49.54
N ILE A 8 18.35 -0.72 -49.26
CA ILE A 8 17.51 0.11 -50.16
C ILE A 8 16.48 -0.58 -51.07
N LEU A 9 15.22 -0.15 -51.05
CA LEU A 9 14.59 0.47 -52.22
C LEU A 9 13.30 1.26 -51.88
N LEU A 10 13.36 2.55 -52.16
CA LEU A 10 12.24 3.48 -52.42
C LEU A 10 11.59 3.13 -53.77
N ILE A 11 10.28 3.15 -53.91
CA ILE A 11 9.62 3.43 -55.19
C ILE A 11 8.41 4.36 -54.97
N TYR A 12 8.55 5.50 -55.59
CA TYR A 12 7.50 6.49 -55.93
C TYR A 12 6.58 5.91 -57.00
N CYS A 13 5.28 6.18 -56.93
CA CYS A 13 4.46 6.32 -58.13
C CYS A 13 3.30 7.28 -57.86
N ALA A 14 3.45 8.46 -58.45
CA ALA A 14 2.40 9.42 -58.69
C ALA A 14 1.69 9.10 -60.01
N ILE A 15 0.38 9.09 -60.05
CA ILE A 15 -0.38 9.22 -61.31
C ILE A 15 -1.50 10.24 -61.12
N LEU A 16 -1.33 11.32 -61.82
CA LEU A 16 -2.41 12.29 -62.15
C LEU A 16 -3.41 11.64 -63.13
N PHE A 17 -4.69 11.91 -62.93
CA PHE A 17 -5.64 11.97 -64.06
C PHE A 17 -6.61 13.12 -63.87
N MET A 18 -6.58 14.00 -64.86
CA MET A 18 -7.51 15.12 -65.07
C MET A 18 -8.73 14.67 -65.89
N ALA A 19 -9.80 15.36 -65.64
CA ALA A 19 -10.84 15.79 -66.60
C ALA A 19 -12.27 15.26 -66.40
N GLY A 20 -13.16 16.23 -66.40
CA GLY A 20 -14.54 16.05 -66.89
C GLY A 20 -15.60 16.82 -66.12
N CYS A 21 -15.82 18.09 -66.52
CA CYS A 21 -17.01 18.87 -66.16
C CYS A 21 -18.28 18.25 -66.68
N GLN A 22 -19.34 18.19 -65.87
CA GLN A 22 -20.71 18.46 -66.38
C GLN A 22 -21.58 18.95 -65.22
N GLY A 23 -22.24 20.09 -65.41
CA GLY A 23 -23.08 20.78 -64.46
C GLY A 23 -24.45 20.10 -64.27
N VAL A 24 -24.96 20.22 -63.08
CA VAL A 24 -26.34 19.90 -62.71
C VAL A 24 -26.93 21.08 -61.94
N PRO A 25 -28.21 21.45 -62.16
CA PRO A 25 -28.73 22.78 -61.74
C PRO A 25 -28.94 22.88 -60.23
N GLU A 26 -28.70 24.08 -59.76
CA GLU A 26 -28.87 24.60 -58.44
C GLU A 26 -30.36 24.56 -57.99
N VAL A 27 -30.68 23.74 -57.01
CA VAL A 27 -31.94 23.81 -56.25
C VAL A 27 -31.69 24.65 -55.03
N VAL A 28 -32.08 25.91 -55.07
CA VAL A 28 -32.10 26.79 -53.91
C VAL A 28 -33.14 26.25 -52.88
N ARG A 29 -32.67 25.63 -51.83
CA ARG A 29 -33.45 25.43 -50.61
C ARG A 29 -33.06 26.51 -49.60
N THR A 30 -33.97 27.43 -49.37
CA THR A 30 -33.94 28.37 -48.26
C THR A 30 -34.42 27.61 -47.00
N ASP A 31 -33.53 26.97 -46.30
CA ASP A 31 -33.76 26.58 -44.91
C ASP A 31 -33.08 27.59 -44.01
N SER A 32 -33.88 28.44 -43.42
CA SER A 32 -33.48 29.29 -42.29
C SER A 32 -33.30 28.44 -41.06
N ALA A 33 -32.11 27.81 -40.92
CA ALA A 33 -31.70 27.25 -39.63
C ALA A 33 -31.20 28.43 -38.79
N SER A 34 -31.93 28.70 -37.70
CA SER A 34 -31.47 29.59 -36.65
C SER A 34 -30.22 28.97 -36.02
N GLU A 35 -29.06 29.49 -36.33
CA GLU A 35 -27.83 29.18 -35.59
C GLU A 35 -28.01 29.60 -34.13
N GLN A 36 -28.18 28.66 -33.25
CA GLN A 36 -28.00 28.90 -31.82
C GLN A 36 -26.52 29.18 -31.58
N PRO A 37 -26.18 30.26 -30.84
CA PRO A 37 -24.80 30.51 -30.49
C PRO A 37 -24.25 29.31 -29.71
N PRO A 38 -22.96 28.95 -29.90
CA PRO A 38 -22.35 27.85 -29.18
C PRO A 38 -22.51 28.07 -27.67
N GLU A 39 -23.04 27.05 -27.01
CA GLU A 39 -23.15 27.01 -25.55
C GLU A 39 -21.75 27.25 -24.99
N GLN A 40 -21.57 28.37 -24.29
CA GLN A 40 -20.29 28.68 -23.64
C GLN A 40 -20.04 27.60 -22.60
N GLU A 41 -19.08 26.73 -22.85
CA GLU A 41 -18.54 25.82 -21.82
C GLU A 41 -18.17 26.66 -20.61
N GLN A 42 -18.94 26.52 -19.52
CA GLN A 42 -18.58 27.12 -18.26
C GLN A 42 -17.25 26.50 -17.83
N PRO A 43 -16.24 27.33 -17.48
CA PRO A 43 -14.99 26.76 -16.99
C PRO A 43 -15.30 25.87 -15.79
N MET A 44 -14.85 24.61 -15.86
CA MET A 44 -14.93 23.68 -14.71
C MET A 44 -14.38 24.41 -13.49
N PRO A 45 -15.07 24.34 -12.34
CA PRO A 45 -14.54 24.89 -11.12
C PRO A 45 -13.15 24.29 -10.88
N PRO A 46 -12.17 25.10 -10.41
CA PRO A 46 -10.84 24.58 -10.14
C PRO A 46 -10.98 23.38 -9.20
N ALA A 47 -10.31 22.27 -9.54
CA ALA A 47 -10.25 21.11 -8.68
C ALA A 47 -9.90 21.60 -7.26
N SER A 48 -10.77 21.34 -6.29
CA SER A 48 -10.52 21.75 -4.91
C SER A 48 -9.16 21.21 -4.51
N GLU A 49 -8.24 22.09 -4.15
CA GLU A 49 -6.92 21.73 -3.69
C GLU A 49 -7.09 20.84 -2.45
N ILE A 50 -6.92 19.52 -2.62
CA ILE A 50 -7.03 18.58 -1.51
C ILE A 50 -5.81 18.82 -0.63
N ILE A 51 -6.03 19.45 0.53
CA ILE A 51 -4.97 19.63 1.52
C ILE A 51 -4.74 18.27 2.19
N PRO A 52 -3.56 17.64 2.01
CA PRO A 52 -3.28 16.36 2.60
C PRO A 52 -3.37 16.40 4.13
N PHE A 53 -4.16 15.51 4.72
CA PHE A 53 -4.11 15.30 6.16
C PHE A 53 -2.99 14.32 6.48
N VAL A 54 -1.93 14.82 7.11
CA VAL A 54 -0.80 14.02 7.61
C VAL A 54 -0.47 14.48 9.02
N ARG A 55 -0.38 13.54 9.94
CA ARG A 55 -0.03 13.80 11.34
C ARG A 55 0.90 12.71 11.84
N SER A 56 2.04 13.11 12.42
CA SER A 56 2.87 12.19 13.23
C SER A 56 2.68 12.50 14.72
N HIS A 57 2.54 11.47 15.53
CA HIS A 57 2.40 11.61 16.97
C HIS A 57 2.97 10.39 17.72
N VAL A 58 3.34 10.59 18.96
CA VAL A 58 3.85 9.53 19.85
C VAL A 58 2.65 8.79 20.45
N VAL A 59 2.58 7.47 20.27
CA VAL A 59 1.53 6.60 20.81
C VAL A 59 1.94 5.87 22.08
N GLY A 60 3.24 5.92 22.42
CA GLY A 60 3.79 5.32 23.63
C GLY A 60 5.30 5.49 23.67
N TYR A 61 5.89 4.91 24.68
CA TYR A 61 7.34 4.87 24.86
C TYR A 61 7.77 3.43 25.15
N SER A 62 8.95 3.05 24.69
CA SER A 62 9.58 1.77 24.98
C SER A 62 10.07 1.69 26.43
N VAL A 63 10.62 0.53 26.83
CA VAL A 63 11.22 0.34 28.17
C VAL A 63 12.31 1.37 28.43
N GLU A 64 13.17 1.66 27.45
CA GLU A 64 14.23 2.68 27.55
C GLU A 64 13.75 4.10 27.20
N ASN A 65 12.46 4.33 27.24
CA ASN A 65 11.83 5.64 27.01
C ASN A 65 12.08 6.23 25.62
N ARG A 66 12.28 5.41 24.59
CA ARG A 66 12.27 5.85 23.19
C ARG A 66 10.84 6.01 22.69
N PRO A 67 10.52 7.08 21.95
CA PRO A 67 9.17 7.30 21.45
C PRO A 67 8.78 6.22 20.42
N ILE A 68 7.56 5.71 20.54
CA ILE A 68 6.90 4.87 19.53
C ILE A 68 5.97 5.77 18.74
N GLU A 69 6.31 6.00 17.47
CA GLU A 69 5.59 6.92 16.58
C GLU A 69 4.48 6.21 15.81
N CYS A 70 3.42 6.96 15.54
CA CYS A 70 2.39 6.61 14.57
C CYS A 70 2.19 7.79 13.61
N ILE A 71 2.27 7.51 12.32
CA ILE A 71 1.98 8.46 11.23
C ILE A 71 0.56 8.15 10.75
N GLU A 72 -0.30 9.15 10.78
CA GLU A 72 -1.69 9.08 10.32
C GLU A 72 -1.83 9.87 9.01
N ILE A 73 -2.37 9.23 7.97
CA ILE A 73 -2.60 9.81 6.64
C ILE A 73 -4.05 9.57 6.24
N GLY A 74 -4.74 10.62 5.81
CA GLY A 74 -6.15 10.56 5.47
C GLY A 74 -7.09 10.52 6.68
N ARG A 75 -8.40 10.65 6.42
CA ARG A 75 -9.45 10.71 7.45
C ARG A 75 -10.68 9.88 7.10
N GLY A 76 -10.54 8.96 6.14
CA GLY A 76 -11.64 8.11 5.69
C GLY A 76 -12.07 7.06 6.71
N GLU A 77 -13.08 6.32 6.34
CA GLU A 77 -13.67 5.27 7.19
C GLU A 77 -12.94 3.93 7.04
N ASP A 78 -12.34 3.63 5.88
CA ASP A 78 -11.52 2.44 5.65
C ASP A 78 -10.16 2.61 6.37
N VAL A 79 -9.97 1.89 7.47
CA VAL A 79 -8.82 2.05 8.38
C VAL A 79 -7.80 0.94 8.17
N ILE A 80 -6.56 1.32 7.83
CA ILE A 80 -5.46 0.41 7.61
C ILE A 80 -4.36 0.68 8.64
N LEU A 81 -3.89 -0.37 9.32
CA LEU A 81 -2.75 -0.26 10.23
C LEU A 81 -1.57 -1.04 9.70
N ILE A 82 -0.44 -0.36 9.53
CA ILE A 82 0.83 -0.93 9.07
C ILE A 82 1.84 -0.80 10.20
N ILE A 83 2.43 -1.92 10.61
CA ILE A 83 3.36 -2.01 11.73
C ILE A 83 4.65 -2.66 11.23
N ALA A 84 5.80 -2.07 11.57
CA ALA A 84 7.10 -2.66 11.30
C ALA A 84 7.94 -2.76 12.57
N SER A 85 8.93 -3.63 12.52
CA SER A 85 9.95 -3.83 13.55
C SER A 85 9.36 -4.09 14.94
N VAL A 86 8.39 -5.01 15.03
CA VAL A 86 7.95 -5.62 16.29
C VAL A 86 9.09 -6.42 16.91
N HIS A 87 9.88 -7.08 16.07
CA HIS A 87 11.19 -7.63 16.45
C HIS A 87 12.29 -6.65 15.99
N GLY A 88 13.15 -6.24 16.89
CA GLY A 88 14.10 -5.16 16.60
C GLY A 88 15.18 -5.52 15.57
N ASN A 89 15.54 -6.80 15.48
CA ASN A 89 16.49 -7.29 14.46
C ASN A 89 15.86 -7.55 13.08
N GLU A 90 14.55 -7.33 12.93
CA GLU A 90 13.80 -7.43 11.67
C GLU A 90 13.51 -6.02 11.10
N TRP A 91 14.53 -5.20 11.00
CA TRP A 91 14.39 -3.76 10.77
C TRP A 91 14.13 -3.35 9.31
N ALA A 92 14.20 -4.29 8.33
CA ALA A 92 13.99 -3.96 6.91
C ALA A 92 12.59 -3.36 6.64
N GLY A 93 11.60 -3.67 7.49
CA GLY A 93 10.26 -3.10 7.39
C GLY A 93 10.20 -1.60 7.69
N THR A 94 11.07 -1.08 8.57
CA THR A 94 11.06 0.34 8.98
C THR A 94 11.26 1.31 7.81
N PRO A 95 12.30 1.19 6.94
CA PRO A 95 12.45 2.09 5.81
C PRO A 95 11.32 1.96 4.79
N ILE A 96 10.78 0.75 4.58
CA ILE A 96 9.66 0.54 3.66
C ILE A 96 8.40 1.27 4.16
N ALA A 97 8.09 1.14 5.45
CA ALA A 97 6.95 1.81 6.08
C ALA A 97 7.09 3.36 6.04
N ARG A 98 8.31 3.88 6.26
CA ARG A 98 8.58 5.32 6.13
C ARG A 98 8.45 5.81 4.68
N GLN A 99 8.95 5.05 3.71
CA GLN A 99 8.81 5.40 2.30
C GLN A 99 7.35 5.30 1.83
N LEU A 100 6.57 4.35 2.35
CA LEU A 100 5.12 4.32 2.11
C LEU A 100 4.45 5.62 2.55
N SER A 101 4.81 6.14 3.74
CA SER A 101 4.23 7.40 4.21
C SER A 101 4.55 8.58 3.30
N GLN A 102 5.77 8.64 2.76
CA GLN A 102 6.18 9.66 1.79
C GLN A 102 5.47 9.49 0.44
N TYR A 103 5.34 8.25 -0.02
CA TYR A 103 4.64 7.92 -1.26
C TYR A 103 3.17 8.32 -1.20
N LEU A 104 2.47 8.00 -0.10
CA LEU A 104 1.07 8.37 0.09
C LEU A 104 0.86 9.88 0.25
N GLN A 105 1.86 10.63 0.70
CA GLN A 105 1.82 12.08 0.71
C GLN A 105 1.96 12.67 -0.71
N ALA A 106 2.81 12.07 -1.53
CA ALA A 106 3.01 12.46 -2.93
C ALA A 106 1.82 12.07 -3.84
N PHE A 107 1.14 10.97 -3.50
CA PHE A 107 -0.03 10.43 -4.21
C PHE A 107 -1.21 10.36 -3.25
N TYR A 108 -1.62 11.51 -2.74
CA TYR A 108 -2.60 11.59 -1.66
C TYR A 108 -4.00 11.11 -2.05
N ASP A 109 -4.33 11.11 -3.33
CA ASP A 109 -5.54 10.51 -3.88
C ASP A 109 -5.73 9.03 -3.49
N LEU A 110 -4.63 8.29 -3.28
CA LEU A 110 -4.68 6.92 -2.75
C LEU A 110 -5.21 6.83 -1.31
N SER A 111 -5.26 7.95 -0.60
CA SER A 111 -5.80 8.05 0.77
C SER A 111 -7.26 8.49 0.79
N GLU A 112 -7.88 8.71 -0.36
CA GLU A 112 -9.29 9.10 -0.43
C GLU A 112 -10.18 7.99 0.12
N GLY A 113 -11.10 8.33 1.02
CA GLY A 113 -11.93 7.36 1.75
C GLY A 113 -11.21 6.53 2.81
N ARG A 114 -9.87 6.70 2.99
CA ARG A 114 -9.01 5.86 3.84
C ARG A 114 -8.38 6.65 4.98
N LYS A 115 -8.08 5.93 6.04
CA LYS A 115 -7.23 6.35 7.16
C LYS A 115 -6.10 5.35 7.30
N ILE A 116 -4.89 5.75 6.97
CA ILE A 116 -3.72 4.89 7.02
C ILE A 116 -2.90 5.26 8.25
N LEU A 117 -2.68 4.29 9.12
CA LEU A 117 -1.90 4.38 10.35
C LEU A 117 -0.61 3.59 10.13
N ILE A 118 0.54 4.23 10.28
CA ILE A 118 1.85 3.61 10.06
C ILE A 118 2.67 3.74 11.33
N MET A 119 3.06 2.60 11.90
CA MET A 119 4.01 2.50 13.03
C MET A 119 5.34 1.95 12.49
N PRO A 120 6.32 2.81 12.13
CA PRO A 120 7.54 2.36 11.44
C PRO A 120 8.48 1.53 12.30
N ALA A 121 8.41 1.71 13.62
CA ALA A 121 9.30 1.06 14.59
C ALA A 121 8.55 0.80 15.89
N ALA A 122 7.96 -0.40 16.02
CA ALA A 122 7.19 -0.77 17.21
C ALA A 122 8.09 -1.16 18.41
N ASN A 123 9.32 -1.62 18.14
CA ASN A 123 10.33 -1.99 19.14
C ASN A 123 11.62 -1.17 18.93
N PRO A 124 11.63 0.12 19.27
CA PRO A 124 12.79 0.97 19.03
C PRO A 124 14.02 0.59 19.87
N ASP A 125 13.84 -0.03 21.04
CA ASP A 125 14.94 -0.53 21.86
C ASP A 125 15.59 -1.76 21.25
N GLY A 126 14.78 -2.73 20.83
CA GLY A 126 15.28 -3.91 20.13
C GLY A 126 16.01 -3.54 18.83
N MET A 127 15.52 -2.53 18.11
CA MET A 127 16.21 -2.01 16.91
C MET A 127 17.57 -1.40 17.27
N ALA A 128 17.63 -0.58 18.29
CA ALA A 128 18.88 0.06 18.72
C ALA A 128 19.93 -0.98 19.14
N ASN A 129 19.51 -2.09 19.74
CA ASN A 129 20.34 -3.17 20.23
C ASN A 129 20.48 -4.34 19.24
N ASN A 130 19.83 -4.26 18.08
CA ASN A 130 19.76 -5.35 17.08
C ASN A 130 19.33 -6.69 17.68
N THR A 131 18.31 -6.67 18.53
CA THR A 131 17.75 -7.84 19.21
C THR A 131 16.33 -8.12 18.77
N ARG A 132 15.92 -9.41 18.77
CA ARG A 132 14.54 -9.80 18.50
C ARG A 132 13.58 -9.23 19.55
N HIS A 133 13.92 -9.43 20.81
CA HIS A 133 13.13 -9.07 21.98
C HIS A 133 13.25 -7.56 22.30
N ASN A 134 12.38 -7.07 23.16
CA ASN A 134 12.57 -5.76 23.76
C ASN A 134 13.65 -5.80 24.86
N THR A 135 13.90 -4.69 25.53
CA THR A 135 14.94 -4.58 26.59
C THR A 135 14.68 -5.52 27.79
N ASN A 136 13.43 -5.87 28.07
CA ASN A 136 13.08 -6.82 29.11
C ASN A 136 13.27 -8.30 28.70
N GLY A 137 13.73 -8.56 27.46
CA GLY A 137 13.92 -9.91 26.94
C GLY A 137 12.61 -10.59 26.52
N VAL A 138 11.54 -9.83 26.32
CA VAL A 138 10.22 -10.34 25.94
C VAL A 138 10.04 -10.27 24.42
N ASP A 139 9.58 -11.38 23.80
CA ASP A 139 9.10 -11.41 22.43
C ASP A 139 7.74 -10.68 22.37
N LEU A 140 7.74 -9.47 21.82
CA LEU A 140 6.55 -8.64 21.76
C LEU A 140 5.42 -9.29 20.96
N ASN A 141 5.77 -10.10 19.93
CA ASN A 141 4.77 -10.84 19.13
C ASN A 141 4.37 -12.17 19.80
N ARG A 142 4.49 -12.27 21.14
CA ARG A 142 3.97 -13.32 22.02
C ARG A 142 3.30 -12.73 23.26
N ASN A 143 3.25 -11.41 23.37
CA ASN A 143 2.82 -10.70 24.57
C ASN A 143 1.38 -10.16 24.50
N PHE A 144 0.64 -10.47 23.42
CA PHE A 144 -0.78 -10.11 23.26
C PHE A 144 -1.72 -11.06 24.01
N PRO A 145 -2.93 -10.63 24.41
CA PRO A 145 -3.89 -11.39 25.22
C PRO A 145 -4.70 -12.37 24.36
N ALA A 146 -4.04 -13.14 23.51
CA ALA A 146 -4.72 -14.16 22.72
C ALA A 146 -5.13 -15.37 23.56
N GLU A 147 -6.24 -16.03 23.21
CA GLU A 147 -6.73 -17.23 23.91
C GLU A 147 -5.69 -18.37 23.98
N ASN A 148 -4.84 -18.48 22.95
CA ASN A 148 -3.77 -19.47 22.87
C ASN A 148 -2.47 -19.04 23.55
N ARG A 149 -2.46 -17.96 24.32
CA ARG A 149 -1.27 -17.39 24.95
C ARG A 149 -0.61 -18.34 25.95
N VAL A 150 0.72 -18.31 26.00
CA VAL A 150 1.54 -19.05 26.98
C VAL A 150 2.35 -18.06 27.81
N ASN A 151 2.32 -18.20 29.12
CA ASN A 151 3.05 -17.36 30.06
C ASN A 151 4.42 -17.95 30.39
N ASN A 152 5.48 -17.24 30.10
CA ASN A 152 6.85 -17.60 30.46
C ASN A 152 7.76 -16.36 30.43
N ALA A 153 9.03 -16.53 30.69
CA ALA A 153 10.00 -15.41 30.70
C ALA A 153 10.16 -14.75 29.33
N GLU A 154 10.14 -15.53 28.24
CA GLU A 154 10.31 -15.04 26.87
C GLU A 154 9.05 -14.34 26.33
N PHE A 155 7.86 -14.79 26.73
CA PHE A 155 6.58 -14.25 26.23
C PHE A 155 5.94 -13.25 27.21
N GLY A 156 6.60 -13.01 28.36
CA GLY A 156 6.07 -12.25 29.48
C GLY A 156 5.13 -13.11 30.35
N TYR A 157 5.14 -12.88 31.66
CA TYR A 157 4.29 -13.60 32.63
C TYR A 157 2.85 -13.08 32.69
N ALA A 158 2.61 -11.90 32.08
CA ALA A 158 1.27 -11.34 31.93
C ALA A 158 1.08 -10.82 30.50
N GLU A 159 -0.17 -10.80 30.05
CA GLU A 159 -0.55 -10.14 28.81
C GLU A 159 -0.25 -8.65 28.90
N PHE A 160 0.16 -8.06 27.76
CA PHE A 160 0.48 -6.63 27.72
C PHE A 160 1.46 -6.18 28.82
N SER A 161 2.34 -7.08 29.28
CA SER A 161 3.36 -6.70 30.27
C SER A 161 4.29 -5.59 29.73
N GLU A 162 4.51 -5.56 28.41
CA GLU A 162 5.46 -4.66 27.78
C GLU A 162 4.81 -3.35 27.32
N PRO A 163 5.49 -2.20 27.49
CA PRO A 163 4.96 -0.91 27.09
C PRO A 163 4.75 -0.81 25.58
N GLU A 164 5.58 -1.46 24.77
CA GLU A 164 5.50 -1.51 23.31
C GLU A 164 4.21 -2.20 22.85
N THR A 165 3.86 -3.35 23.43
CA THR A 165 2.62 -4.06 23.10
C THR A 165 1.38 -3.28 23.52
N ARG A 166 1.45 -2.57 24.67
CA ARG A 166 0.37 -1.64 25.07
C ARG A 166 0.23 -0.46 24.11
N ALA A 167 1.33 0.03 23.54
CA ALA A 167 1.28 1.11 22.55
C ALA A 167 0.61 0.64 21.25
N ILE A 168 0.95 -0.55 20.76
CA ILE A 168 0.33 -1.18 19.60
C ILE A 168 -1.18 -1.37 19.85
N ASP A 169 -1.55 -1.99 20.97
CA ASP A 169 -2.95 -2.25 21.32
C ASP A 169 -3.78 -0.96 21.45
N ARG A 170 -3.18 0.09 22.00
CA ARG A 170 -3.84 1.41 22.07
C ARG A 170 -4.23 1.93 20.70
N VAL A 171 -3.38 1.77 19.68
CA VAL A 171 -3.68 2.17 18.31
C VAL A 171 -4.78 1.27 17.74
N ILE A 172 -4.68 -0.04 17.90
CA ILE A 172 -5.67 -1.00 17.42
C ILE A 172 -7.05 -0.69 18.02
N ARG A 173 -7.16 -0.63 19.35
CA ARG A 173 -8.46 -0.39 20.03
C ARG A 173 -9.04 0.98 19.77
N ARG A 174 -8.19 2.00 19.59
CA ARG A 174 -8.65 3.36 19.32
C ARG A 174 -9.23 3.51 17.92
N HIS A 175 -8.65 2.84 16.96
CA HIS A 175 -8.97 3.05 15.55
C HIS A 175 -9.71 1.87 14.92
N MET A 176 -9.74 0.69 15.56
CA MET A 176 -10.40 -0.53 15.08
C MET A 176 -10.16 -0.76 13.58
N PRO A 177 -8.91 -1.04 13.17
CA PRO A 177 -8.58 -1.12 11.75
C PRO A 177 -9.36 -2.23 11.03
N ASP A 178 -9.75 -1.97 9.80
CA ASP A 178 -10.41 -2.94 8.92
C ASP A 178 -9.42 -4.01 8.43
N ARG A 179 -8.11 -3.70 8.47
CA ARG A 179 -7.00 -4.64 8.19
C ARG A 179 -5.69 -4.17 8.79
N ILE A 180 -4.83 -5.14 9.08
CA ILE A 180 -3.51 -4.91 9.67
C ILE A 180 -2.44 -5.56 8.78
N ILE A 181 -1.32 -4.86 8.57
CA ILE A 181 -0.12 -5.39 7.92
C ILE A 181 1.03 -5.31 8.91
N SER A 182 1.53 -6.45 9.35
CA SER A 182 2.70 -6.56 10.22
C SER A 182 3.90 -7.04 9.43
N ILE A 183 4.96 -6.22 9.36
CA ILE A 183 6.15 -6.51 8.54
C ILE A 183 7.20 -7.17 9.41
N HIS A 184 7.59 -8.37 9.02
CA HIS A 184 8.51 -9.28 9.70
C HIS A 184 9.61 -9.81 8.77
N GLN A 185 10.51 -10.61 9.32
CA GLN A 185 11.54 -11.43 8.69
C GLN A 185 11.68 -12.74 9.49
N PRO A 186 12.18 -13.87 8.95
CA PRO A 186 12.81 -14.04 7.64
C PRO A 186 12.09 -15.03 6.70
N LEU A 187 10.80 -15.35 6.88
CA LEU A 187 10.18 -16.56 6.30
C LEU A 187 9.83 -16.46 4.81
N THR A 188 10.04 -15.32 4.18
CA THR A 188 9.90 -15.10 2.73
C THR A 188 8.53 -15.50 2.20
N CYS A 189 7.47 -14.89 2.75
CA CYS A 189 6.09 -15.17 2.33
C CYS A 189 5.12 -14.07 2.79
N ILE A 190 3.88 -14.17 2.30
CA ILE A 190 2.74 -13.41 2.77
C ILE A 190 1.87 -14.38 3.56
N ASP A 191 1.98 -14.34 4.90
CA ASP A 191 1.13 -15.12 5.81
C ASP A 191 -0.11 -14.30 6.18
N TYR A 192 -1.19 -14.98 6.57
CA TYR A 192 -2.46 -14.32 6.82
C TYR A 192 -3.24 -15.00 7.94
N ASP A 193 -3.92 -14.21 8.78
CA ASP A 193 -4.82 -14.69 9.84
C ASP A 193 -6.10 -13.84 9.87
N GLY A 194 -7.21 -14.49 10.25
CA GLY A 194 -8.52 -13.87 10.36
C GLY A 194 -9.38 -13.92 9.10
N PRO A 195 -10.66 -13.53 9.22
CA PRO A 195 -11.62 -13.59 8.12
C PRO A 195 -11.25 -12.59 7.01
N GLY A 196 -11.30 -13.03 5.74
CA GLY A 196 -10.97 -12.18 4.59
C GLY A 196 -9.48 -11.95 4.34
N ALA A 197 -8.59 -12.31 5.29
CA ALA A 197 -7.16 -12.07 5.16
C ALA A 197 -6.50 -12.85 4.01
N GLU A 198 -7.04 -14.01 3.61
CA GLU A 198 -6.54 -14.76 2.45
C GLU A 198 -6.74 -13.98 1.14
N ALA A 199 -7.90 -13.34 0.96
CA ALA A 199 -8.18 -12.54 -0.23
C ALA A 199 -7.22 -11.34 -0.32
N LEU A 200 -6.99 -10.65 0.81
CA LEU A 200 -6.01 -9.57 0.90
C LEU A 200 -4.59 -10.06 0.59
N ALA A 201 -4.16 -11.21 1.16
CA ALA A 201 -2.85 -11.79 0.90
C ALA A 201 -2.64 -12.12 -0.59
N ARG A 202 -3.65 -12.68 -1.26
CA ARG A 202 -3.62 -12.98 -2.70
C ARG A 202 -3.53 -11.72 -3.53
N HIS A 203 -4.33 -10.69 -3.21
CA HIS A 203 -4.26 -9.39 -3.86
C HIS A 203 -2.86 -8.75 -3.73
N MET A 204 -2.27 -8.76 -2.53
CA MET A 204 -0.91 -8.28 -2.34
C MET A 204 0.13 -9.07 -3.13
N ALA A 205 -0.07 -10.40 -3.27
CA ALA A 205 0.85 -11.26 -4.00
C ALA A 205 0.88 -10.99 -5.51
N GLU A 206 -0.17 -10.44 -6.11
CA GLU A 206 -0.18 -10.01 -7.52
C GLU A 206 0.88 -8.95 -7.82
N CYS A 207 1.29 -8.19 -6.80
CA CYS A 207 2.30 -7.15 -6.87
C CYS A 207 3.71 -7.60 -6.43
N SER A 208 3.93 -8.91 -6.24
CA SER A 208 5.14 -9.45 -5.63
C SER A 208 5.52 -10.82 -6.16
N VAL A 209 6.76 -11.22 -5.86
CA VAL A 209 7.26 -12.59 -6.04
C VAL A 209 7.13 -13.44 -4.77
N LEU A 210 6.67 -12.83 -3.66
CA LEU A 210 6.51 -13.56 -2.39
C LEU A 210 5.30 -14.49 -2.48
N PRO A 211 5.45 -15.78 -2.11
CA PRO A 211 4.34 -16.72 -2.11
C PRO A 211 3.38 -16.44 -0.94
N VAL A 212 2.09 -16.64 -1.18
CA VAL A 212 1.10 -16.71 -0.09
C VAL A 212 1.25 -18.05 0.63
N ARG A 213 1.43 -18.01 1.95
CA ARG A 213 1.55 -19.20 2.80
C ARG A 213 0.76 -19.03 4.08
N LYS A 214 -0.07 -20.01 4.42
CA LYS A 214 -0.72 -20.08 5.73
C LYS A 214 0.20 -20.77 6.73
N LEU A 215 0.87 -19.97 7.57
CA LEU A 215 1.75 -20.49 8.62
C LEU A 215 0.98 -20.79 9.91
N GLY A 216 -0.14 -20.12 10.11
CA GLY A 216 -1.01 -20.21 11.27
C GLY A 216 -0.56 -19.34 12.44
N PRO A 217 -1.52 -18.96 13.28
CA PRO A 217 -1.30 -18.02 14.37
C PRO A 217 -0.44 -18.66 15.48
N ARG A 218 0.54 -17.90 15.97
CA ARG A 218 1.43 -18.32 17.05
C ARG A 218 0.86 -17.91 18.40
N PRO A 219 1.11 -18.68 19.49
CA PRO A 219 0.62 -18.33 20.82
C PRO A 219 0.96 -16.89 21.21
N GLY A 220 -0.05 -16.10 21.59
CA GLY A 220 0.10 -14.72 22.03
C GLY A 220 0.57 -13.73 20.95
N SER A 221 0.53 -14.10 19.67
CA SER A 221 0.89 -13.21 18.55
C SER A 221 -0.23 -12.25 18.18
N MET A 222 0.12 -11.21 17.40
CA MET A 222 -0.90 -10.35 16.76
C MET A 222 -1.80 -11.14 15.81
N GLY A 223 -1.26 -12.16 15.10
CA GLY A 223 -2.08 -13.05 14.27
C GLY A 223 -3.17 -13.76 15.07
N SER A 224 -2.84 -14.28 16.27
CA SER A 224 -3.83 -14.86 17.17
C SER A 224 -4.80 -13.81 17.70
N TYR A 225 -4.29 -12.75 18.30
CA TYR A 225 -5.09 -11.73 18.96
C TYR A 225 -5.97 -10.95 17.98
N CYS A 226 -5.36 -10.32 16.96
CA CYS A 226 -6.12 -9.52 16.01
C CYS A 226 -6.89 -10.38 15.00
N GLY A 227 -6.21 -11.40 14.42
CA GLY A 227 -6.78 -12.21 13.35
C GLY A 227 -7.86 -13.17 13.85
N ILE A 228 -7.59 -13.90 14.91
CA ILE A 228 -8.48 -14.96 15.38
C ILE A 228 -9.47 -14.41 16.41
N ASP A 229 -8.99 -13.77 17.49
CA ASP A 229 -9.86 -13.42 18.61
C ASP A 229 -10.67 -12.15 18.33
N MET A 230 -10.09 -11.13 17.66
CA MET A 230 -10.82 -9.91 17.29
C MET A 230 -11.48 -9.98 15.92
N GLY A 231 -11.14 -10.94 15.05
CA GLY A 231 -11.68 -11.06 13.70
C GLY A 231 -11.22 -9.97 12.74
N ILE A 232 -10.11 -9.29 13.01
CA ILE A 232 -9.52 -8.27 12.14
C ILE A 232 -8.55 -8.96 11.16
N PRO A 233 -8.75 -8.88 9.83
CA PRO A 233 -7.81 -9.45 8.87
C PRO A 233 -6.40 -8.93 9.12
N ILE A 234 -5.44 -9.83 9.28
CA ILE A 234 -4.04 -9.46 9.45
C ILE A 234 -3.14 -10.22 8.49
N ILE A 235 -2.24 -9.48 7.85
CA ILE A 235 -1.14 -10.01 7.05
C ILE A 235 0.14 -9.94 7.87
N THR A 236 0.83 -11.08 7.98
CA THR A 236 2.23 -11.11 8.41
C THR A 236 3.09 -11.18 7.16
N LEU A 237 3.62 -10.00 6.75
CA LEU A 237 4.49 -9.89 5.59
C LEU A 237 5.91 -10.26 6.01
N GLU A 238 6.33 -11.45 5.66
CA GLU A 238 7.63 -12.02 5.98
C GLU A 238 8.64 -11.75 4.85
N LEU A 239 9.49 -10.75 5.03
CA LEU A 239 10.56 -10.45 4.10
C LEU A 239 11.68 -11.49 4.20
N PRO A 240 12.51 -11.68 3.14
CA PRO A 240 13.71 -12.52 3.23
C PRO A 240 14.70 -11.99 4.27
N GLN A 241 15.54 -12.89 4.80
CA GLN A 241 16.63 -12.51 5.73
C GLN A 241 17.57 -11.46 5.12
N GLU A 242 17.87 -11.60 3.82
CA GLU A 242 18.77 -10.73 3.07
C GLU A 242 18.21 -9.31 2.88
N ALA A 243 16.92 -9.10 3.11
CA ALA A 243 16.31 -7.78 3.03
C ALA A 243 17.01 -6.77 3.96
N SER A 244 17.49 -7.20 5.13
CA SER A 244 18.27 -6.35 6.04
C SER A 244 19.64 -5.91 5.48
N GLN A 245 20.09 -6.44 4.35
CA GLN A 245 21.34 -6.04 3.69
C GLN A 245 21.11 -5.03 2.55
N LEU A 246 19.85 -4.78 2.18
CA LEU A 246 19.51 -3.91 1.08
C LEU A 246 19.42 -2.44 1.51
N PRO A 247 19.86 -1.51 0.66
CA PRO A 247 19.60 -0.09 0.84
C PRO A 247 18.08 0.22 0.87
N PRO A 248 17.64 1.28 1.57
CA PRO A 248 16.22 1.64 1.66
C PRO A 248 15.49 1.75 0.32
N ASP A 249 16.11 2.35 -0.71
CA ASP A 249 15.49 2.51 -2.02
C ASP A 249 15.26 1.18 -2.75
N TRP A 250 16.15 0.20 -2.53
CA TRP A 250 15.96 -1.13 -3.06
C TRP A 250 14.86 -1.89 -2.33
N LEU A 251 14.78 -1.74 -1.00
CA LEU A 251 13.68 -2.29 -0.21
C LEU A 251 12.33 -1.78 -0.71
N TRP A 252 12.23 -0.48 -0.97
CA TRP A 252 11.01 0.12 -1.54
C TRP A 252 10.72 -0.41 -2.95
N THR A 253 11.73 -0.49 -3.81
CA THR A 253 11.59 -1.01 -5.17
C THR A 253 11.03 -2.43 -5.20
N PHE A 254 11.49 -3.29 -4.29
CA PHE A 254 11.06 -4.70 -4.25
C PHE A 254 9.74 -4.90 -3.52
N TYR A 255 9.50 -4.18 -2.42
CA TYR A 255 8.40 -4.48 -1.49
C TYR A 255 7.38 -3.34 -1.33
N GLY A 256 7.66 -2.14 -1.80
CA GLY A 256 6.75 -1.00 -1.66
C GLY A 256 5.39 -1.23 -2.31
N LYS A 257 5.39 -1.90 -3.48
CA LYS A 257 4.16 -2.24 -4.22
C LYS A 257 3.18 -3.09 -3.40
N LEU A 258 3.69 -4.02 -2.60
CA LEU A 258 2.89 -4.85 -1.69
C LEU A 258 2.12 -4.00 -0.68
N LEU A 259 2.80 -3.01 -0.09
CA LEU A 259 2.16 -2.14 0.88
C LEU A 259 1.15 -1.21 0.22
N VAL A 260 1.45 -0.69 -0.97
CA VAL A 260 0.48 0.11 -1.73
C VAL A 260 -0.75 -0.73 -2.07
N ALA A 261 -0.57 -1.98 -2.54
CA ALA A 261 -1.68 -2.90 -2.80
C ALA A 261 -2.54 -3.13 -1.54
N SER A 262 -1.93 -3.27 -0.36
CA SER A 262 -2.69 -3.41 0.89
C SER A 262 -3.50 -2.17 1.27
N VAL A 263 -3.03 -0.99 0.87
CA VAL A 263 -3.73 0.29 1.11
C VAL A 263 -4.94 0.42 0.18
N ILE A 264 -4.76 0.16 -1.12
CA ILE A 264 -5.83 0.35 -2.11
C ILE A 264 -6.83 -0.81 -2.20
N TYR A 265 -6.56 -1.95 -1.54
CA TYR A 265 -7.48 -3.09 -1.51
C TYR A 265 -8.91 -2.64 -1.11
N PRO A 266 -9.98 -3.13 -1.78
CA PRO A 266 -10.00 -4.18 -2.82
C PRO A 266 -9.84 -3.68 -4.27
N GLU A 267 -9.43 -2.43 -4.50
CA GLU A 267 -9.24 -1.89 -5.84
C GLU A 267 -8.05 -2.56 -6.55
N ASP A 268 -8.22 -2.86 -7.84
CA ASP A 268 -7.17 -3.47 -8.64
C ASP A 268 -5.98 -2.53 -8.86
N GLY A 269 -4.78 -3.09 -8.82
CA GLY A 269 -3.55 -2.38 -9.14
C GLY A 269 -2.47 -2.45 -8.06
N CYS A 270 -1.23 -2.23 -8.49
CA CYS A 270 -0.07 -2.30 -7.60
C CYS A 270 0.56 -0.93 -7.32
N MET A 271 0.43 0.01 -8.24
CA MET A 271 0.90 1.40 -8.11
C MET A 271 0.33 2.24 -9.25
N LYS A 272 -0.15 3.44 -8.97
CA LYS A 272 -0.42 4.44 -10.02
C LYS A 272 0.90 4.98 -10.57
N LYS A 273 1.02 5.07 -11.89
CA LYS A 273 2.11 5.83 -12.51
C LYS A 273 1.77 7.31 -12.45
N PRO A 274 2.74 8.21 -12.18
CA PRO A 274 2.50 9.64 -12.24
C PRO A 274 1.94 10.03 -13.62
N GLY A 275 0.81 10.74 -13.65
CA GLY A 275 0.25 11.30 -14.89
C GLY A 275 -0.64 10.39 -15.72
N THR A 276 -1.12 9.25 -15.21
CA THR A 276 -2.15 8.49 -15.91
C THR A 276 -3.53 9.07 -15.52
N PRO A 277 -4.31 9.63 -16.50
CA PRO A 277 -5.66 10.09 -16.21
C PRO A 277 -6.51 8.90 -15.76
N VAL A 278 -7.38 9.12 -14.79
CA VAL A 278 -8.45 8.17 -14.44
C VAL A 278 -9.36 8.09 -15.67
N THR A 279 -9.31 7.00 -16.43
CA THR A 279 -10.34 6.70 -17.42
C THR A 279 -11.55 6.22 -16.65
N ASP A 280 -12.60 7.02 -16.68
CA ASP A 280 -13.93 6.66 -16.17
C ASP A 280 -14.41 5.39 -16.89
N PRO A 281 -14.86 4.34 -16.21
CA PRO A 281 -15.34 3.10 -16.84
C PRO A 281 -16.73 3.23 -17.46
N ALA A 282 -17.21 4.43 -17.76
CA ALA A 282 -18.55 4.72 -18.27
C ALA A 282 -18.54 5.18 -19.72
N ASP A 283 -17.79 4.55 -20.62
CA ASP A 283 -18.01 4.75 -22.07
C ASP A 283 -17.69 3.49 -22.89
N ASP A 284 -18.31 2.38 -22.54
CA ASP A 284 -18.55 1.29 -23.48
C ASP A 284 -19.99 1.45 -23.99
N GLY A 285 -20.13 2.44 -24.87
CA GLY A 285 -21.36 2.66 -25.62
C GLY A 285 -21.68 1.49 -26.54
N ILE A 286 -22.88 1.02 -26.41
CA ILE A 286 -23.63 0.17 -27.38
C ILE A 286 -23.80 0.91 -28.69
#